data_7ddb1e90c122d87acf9df43e22a8b314
#
_entry.id   7ddb1e90c122d87acf9df43e22a8b314
#
_cell.length_a   1.000
_cell.length_b   1.000
_cell.length_c   1.000
_cell.angle_alpha   90.00
_cell.angle_beta   90.00
_cell.angle_gamma   90.00
#
_symmetry.space_group_name_H-M   'P 1'
#
loop_
_entity.id
_entity.type
_entity.pdbx_description
1 polymer ?
#
loop_
_entity_poly.entity_id
_entity_poly.type
_entity_poly.pdbx_seq_one_letter_code
_entity_poly.pdbx_strand_id
1 'polypeptide(L)'
;MRHAFTLIELTVTLCILSILSAIAIPRAGRFLDGIHVRGAVIEIESLFSAARHIAIARGAQTTVEIDTAARAIYVSGGGARLRNANIGADHDVRLSATRSGMSYSATGMGYGAANLSVVVRRNSAVDTVFVSRLGRLRH
;
A
#
# COMPACT_ATOMS: atom_id res chain seq x y z
N MET A 1 0.96 45.13 -35.37
CA MET A 1 0.44 45.83 -34.18
C MET A 1 0.68 44.91 -32.95
N ARG A 2 1.46 45.35 -31.97
CA ARG A 2 1.67 44.60 -30.73
C ARG A 2 0.55 44.99 -29.77
N HIS A 3 -0.37 44.10 -29.50
CA HIS A 3 -1.41 44.31 -28.48
C HIS A 3 -0.76 44.19 -27.12
N ALA A 4 -0.70 45.27 -26.37
CA ALA A 4 -0.28 45.27 -24.99
C ALA A 4 -1.47 44.78 -24.11
N PHE A 5 -1.19 43.82 -23.20
CA PHE A 5 -2.19 43.36 -22.26
C PHE A 5 -2.62 44.50 -21.33
N THR A 6 -3.92 44.61 -21.11
CA THR A 6 -4.45 45.56 -20.14
C THR A 6 -4.31 45.05 -18.72
N LEU A 7 -4.18 45.94 -17.73
CA LEU A 7 -4.08 45.59 -16.31
C LEU A 7 -5.32 44.81 -15.84
N ILE A 8 -6.49 45.18 -16.37
CA ILE A 8 -7.75 44.48 -16.04
C ILE A 8 -7.79 43.06 -16.60
N GLU A 9 -7.26 42.83 -17.78
CA GLU A 9 -7.17 41.48 -18.37
C GLU A 9 -6.26 40.58 -17.55
N LEU A 10 -5.13 41.10 -17.04
CA LEU A 10 -4.24 40.39 -16.15
C LEU A 10 -4.89 40.03 -14.80
N THR A 11 -5.61 40.98 -14.20
CA THR A 11 -6.30 40.72 -12.93
C THR A 11 -7.41 39.69 -13.08
N VAL A 12 -8.19 39.76 -14.16
CA VAL A 12 -9.24 38.75 -14.44
C VAL A 12 -8.65 37.38 -14.68
N THR A 13 -7.59 37.28 -15.44
CA THR A 13 -6.91 35.96 -15.64
C THR A 13 -6.34 35.37 -14.35
N LEU A 14 -5.73 36.20 -13.49
CA LEU A 14 -5.26 35.75 -12.17
C LEU A 14 -6.40 35.29 -11.26
N CYS A 15 -7.54 35.99 -11.26
CA CYS A 15 -8.73 35.56 -10.51
C CYS A 15 -9.23 34.20 -10.99
N ILE A 16 -9.35 33.98 -12.29
CA ILE A 16 -9.78 32.69 -12.85
C ILE A 16 -8.80 31.58 -12.49
N LEU A 17 -7.49 31.81 -12.66
CA LEU A 17 -6.45 30.85 -12.28
C LEU A 17 -6.50 30.50 -10.80
N SER A 18 -6.76 31.47 -9.94
CA SER A 18 -6.87 31.24 -8.48
C SER A 18 -8.05 30.34 -8.14
N ILE A 19 -9.21 30.54 -8.76
CA ILE A 19 -10.41 29.71 -8.58
C ILE A 19 -10.15 28.28 -9.07
N LEU A 20 -9.58 28.13 -10.27
CA LEU A 20 -9.25 26.82 -10.82
C LEU A 20 -8.25 26.05 -9.94
N SER A 21 -7.21 26.75 -9.45
CA SER A 21 -6.21 26.16 -8.57
C SER A 21 -6.82 25.71 -7.24
N ALA A 22 -7.72 26.48 -6.65
CA ALA A 22 -8.41 26.13 -5.42
C ALA A 22 -9.21 24.81 -5.51
N ILE A 23 -9.68 24.45 -6.71
CA ILE A 23 -10.39 23.20 -6.97
C ILE A 23 -9.42 22.07 -7.37
N ALA A 24 -8.43 22.38 -8.20
CA ALA A 24 -7.52 21.38 -8.77
C ALA A 24 -6.55 20.79 -7.74
N ILE A 25 -5.95 21.62 -6.89
CA ILE A 25 -4.93 21.21 -5.93
C ILE A 25 -5.45 20.12 -4.96
N PRO A 26 -6.59 20.28 -4.25
CA PRO A 26 -7.08 19.26 -3.34
C PRO A 26 -7.53 17.97 -4.04
N ARG A 27 -7.94 18.03 -5.31
CA ARG A 27 -8.27 16.84 -6.09
C ARG A 27 -7.01 16.06 -6.48
N ALA A 28 -5.96 16.75 -6.90
CA ALA A 28 -4.67 16.14 -7.20
C ALA A 28 -4.07 15.45 -5.98
N GLY A 29 -4.15 16.05 -4.78
CA GLY A 29 -3.69 15.45 -3.54
C GLY A 29 -4.39 14.11 -3.24
N ARG A 30 -5.72 14.05 -3.34
CA ARG A 30 -6.48 12.81 -3.12
C ARG A 30 -6.16 11.73 -4.16
N PHE A 31 -5.92 12.11 -5.40
CA PHE A 31 -5.50 11.19 -6.45
C PHE A 31 -4.12 10.57 -6.14
N LEU A 32 -3.16 11.38 -5.71
CA LEU A 32 -1.84 10.92 -5.29
C LEU A 32 -1.92 9.97 -4.08
N ASP A 33 -2.75 10.31 -3.08
CA ASP A 33 -2.96 9.42 -1.93
C ASP A 33 -3.48 8.04 -2.37
N GLY A 34 -4.38 7.99 -3.35
CA GLY A 34 -4.88 6.74 -3.93
C GLY A 34 -3.80 5.93 -4.63
N ILE A 35 -2.87 6.58 -5.35
CA ILE A 35 -1.74 5.91 -6.00
C ILE A 35 -0.81 5.28 -4.96
N HIS A 36 -0.46 6.01 -3.90
CA HIS A 36 0.40 5.51 -2.83
C HIS A 36 -0.22 4.31 -2.10
N VAL A 37 -1.51 4.39 -1.77
CA VAL A 37 -2.24 3.27 -1.13
C VAL A 37 -2.27 2.05 -2.05
N ARG A 38 -2.57 2.23 -3.33
CA ARG A 38 -2.58 1.12 -4.30
C ARG A 38 -1.20 0.50 -4.50
N GLY A 39 -0.14 1.32 -4.57
CA GLY A 39 1.25 0.83 -4.63
C GLY A 39 1.60 -0.03 -3.43
N ALA A 40 1.26 0.43 -2.22
CA ALA A 40 1.47 -0.33 -1.00
C ALA A 40 0.70 -1.67 -0.98
N VAL A 41 -0.56 -1.67 -1.45
CA VAL A 41 -1.38 -2.89 -1.57
C VAL A 41 -0.71 -3.92 -2.49
N ILE A 42 -0.28 -3.50 -3.68
CA ILE A 42 0.39 -4.38 -4.66
C ILE A 42 1.68 -4.96 -4.06
N GLU A 43 2.46 -4.17 -3.34
CA GLU A 43 3.67 -4.65 -2.68
C GLU A 43 3.38 -5.65 -1.58
N ILE A 44 2.36 -5.41 -0.74
CA ILE A 44 1.89 -6.34 0.28
C ILE A 44 1.47 -7.67 -0.36
N GLU A 45 0.66 -7.65 -1.41
CA GLU A 45 0.24 -8.85 -2.15
C GLU A 45 1.42 -9.62 -2.72
N SER A 46 2.41 -8.90 -3.27
CA SER A 46 3.65 -9.48 -3.77
C SER A 46 4.43 -10.22 -2.68
N LEU A 47 4.53 -9.65 -1.47
CA LEU A 47 5.20 -10.27 -0.34
C LEU A 47 4.51 -11.55 0.13
N PHE A 48 3.17 -11.54 0.26
CA PHE A 48 2.42 -12.73 0.62
C PHE A 48 2.52 -13.82 -0.46
N SER A 49 2.43 -13.44 -1.73
CA SER A 49 2.62 -14.36 -2.86
C SER A 49 4.04 -14.95 -2.86
N ALA A 50 5.06 -14.13 -2.68
CA ALA A 50 6.45 -14.58 -2.58
C ALA A 50 6.66 -15.53 -1.40
N ALA A 51 6.12 -15.23 -0.22
CA ALA A 51 6.20 -16.08 0.96
C ALA A 51 5.60 -17.47 0.68
N ARG A 52 4.42 -17.51 0.04
CA ARG A 52 3.78 -18.75 -0.37
C ARG A 52 4.65 -19.55 -1.36
N HIS A 53 5.20 -18.92 -2.37
CA HIS A 53 6.08 -19.56 -3.35
C HIS A 53 7.36 -20.09 -2.72
N ILE A 54 7.95 -19.33 -1.78
CA ILE A 54 9.14 -19.78 -1.05
C ILE A 54 8.82 -21.01 -0.18
N ALA A 55 7.66 -21.03 0.50
CA ALA A 55 7.23 -22.17 1.30
C ALA A 55 7.12 -23.44 0.45
N ILE A 56 6.48 -23.35 -0.72
CA ILE A 56 6.35 -24.47 -1.66
C ILE A 56 7.71 -24.91 -2.20
N ALA A 57 8.53 -23.97 -2.68
CA ALA A 57 9.81 -24.26 -3.31
C ALA A 57 10.82 -24.90 -2.35
N ARG A 58 10.78 -24.52 -1.06
CA ARG A 58 11.66 -25.06 -0.03
C ARG A 58 11.10 -26.31 0.67
N GLY A 59 9.83 -26.62 0.45
CA GLY A 59 9.14 -27.67 1.20
C GLY A 59 9.11 -27.40 2.71
N ALA A 60 9.17 -26.13 3.13
CA ALA A 60 9.30 -25.72 4.52
C ALA A 60 8.38 -24.55 4.86
N GLN A 61 8.02 -24.43 6.13
CA GLN A 61 7.18 -23.34 6.60
C GLN A 61 7.86 -21.97 6.39
N THR A 62 7.10 -21.01 5.88
CA THR A 62 7.49 -19.60 5.73
C THR A 62 6.48 -18.72 6.46
N THR A 63 6.96 -17.79 7.26
CA THR A 63 6.13 -16.87 8.06
C THR A 63 6.21 -15.46 7.50
N VAL A 64 5.05 -14.82 7.39
CA VAL A 64 4.91 -13.38 7.12
C VAL A 64 4.54 -12.71 8.42
N GLU A 65 5.36 -11.77 8.86
CA GLU A 65 5.16 -10.98 10.07
C GLU A 65 4.90 -9.53 9.69
N ILE A 66 3.89 -8.93 10.31
CA ILE A 66 3.47 -7.54 10.06
C ILE A 66 3.75 -6.73 11.32
N ASP A 67 4.71 -5.84 11.22
CA ASP A 67 4.99 -4.84 12.25
C ASP A 67 4.26 -3.54 11.92
N THR A 68 3.14 -3.33 12.58
CA THR A 68 2.32 -2.13 12.39
C THR A 68 2.98 -0.87 12.99
N ALA A 69 3.86 -1.02 13.99
CA ALA A 69 4.59 0.09 14.59
C ALA A 69 5.72 0.57 13.68
N ALA A 70 6.53 -0.37 13.17
CA ALA A 70 7.55 -0.09 12.17
C ALA A 70 6.97 0.16 10.77
N ARG A 71 5.70 -0.16 10.55
CA ARG A 71 5.01 -0.10 9.25
C ARG A 71 5.73 -0.95 8.18
N ALA A 72 6.24 -2.10 8.60
CA ALA A 72 7.05 -3.00 7.80
C ALA A 72 6.50 -4.41 7.80
N ILE A 73 6.80 -5.16 6.75
CA ILE A 73 6.44 -6.56 6.61
C ILE A 73 7.72 -7.38 6.40
N TYR A 74 7.82 -8.47 7.14
CA TYR A 74 8.96 -9.37 7.12
C TYR A 74 8.52 -10.76 6.66
N VAL A 75 9.31 -11.37 5.82
CA VAL A 75 9.14 -12.77 5.39
C VAL A 75 10.32 -13.56 5.93
N SER A 76 10.05 -14.57 6.76
CA SER A 76 11.06 -15.44 7.38
C SER A 76 10.79 -16.91 7.10
N GLY A 77 11.84 -17.71 7.04
CA GLY A 77 11.75 -19.15 6.84
C GLY A 77 13.05 -19.84 7.24
N GLY A 78 12.93 -20.96 7.94
CA GLY A 78 14.11 -21.69 8.44
C GLY A 78 14.95 -20.90 9.45
N GLY A 79 14.34 -19.99 10.23
CA GLY A 79 15.03 -19.15 11.20
C GLY A 79 15.74 -17.92 10.61
N ALA A 80 15.72 -17.73 9.30
CA ALA A 80 16.35 -16.59 8.63
C ALA A 80 15.30 -15.64 8.05
N ARG A 81 15.62 -14.33 8.04
CA ARG A 81 14.81 -13.32 7.32
C ARG A 81 15.13 -13.39 5.84
N LEU A 82 14.12 -13.65 5.02
CA LEU A 82 14.26 -13.88 3.58
C LEU A 82 13.95 -12.64 2.77
N ARG A 83 12.96 -11.85 3.22
CA ARG A 83 12.57 -10.57 2.62
C ARG A 83 12.08 -9.61 3.68
N ASN A 84 12.21 -8.33 3.40
CA ASN A 84 11.60 -7.24 4.17
C ASN A 84 11.14 -6.14 3.22
N ALA A 85 10.09 -5.43 3.61
CA ALA A 85 9.64 -4.22 2.94
C ALA A 85 9.19 -3.19 3.97
N ASN A 86 9.65 -1.96 3.82
CA ASN A 86 9.28 -0.82 4.66
C ASN A 86 8.10 -0.07 4.04
N ILE A 87 6.95 -0.75 3.95
CA ILE A 87 5.75 -0.24 3.27
C ILE A 87 5.40 1.19 3.70
N GLY A 88 5.56 1.48 4.99
CA GLY A 88 5.27 2.81 5.53
C GLY A 88 6.24 3.89 5.05
N ALA A 89 7.52 3.58 4.85
CA ALA A 89 8.51 4.53 4.36
C ALA A 89 8.42 4.69 2.83
N ASP A 90 8.26 3.56 2.12
CA ASP A 90 8.31 3.53 0.66
C ASP A 90 7.07 4.17 0.02
N HIS A 91 5.89 4.03 0.67
CA HIS A 91 4.62 4.57 0.17
C HIS A 91 4.01 5.68 1.04
N ASP A 92 4.65 6.05 2.14
CA ASP A 92 4.14 7.04 3.12
C ASP A 92 2.70 6.72 3.56
N VAL A 93 2.47 5.48 3.97
CA VAL A 93 1.18 4.96 4.42
C VAL A 93 1.23 4.49 5.87
N ARG A 94 0.07 4.37 6.50
CA ARG A 94 -0.11 3.70 7.79
C ARG A 94 -0.66 2.30 7.55
N LEU A 95 -0.15 1.34 8.34
CA LEU A 95 -0.59 -0.03 8.33
C LEU A 95 -1.35 -0.36 9.61
N SER A 96 -2.45 -1.07 9.48
CA SER A 96 -3.09 -1.76 10.60
C SER A 96 -3.49 -3.16 10.13
N ALA A 97 -3.37 -4.14 11.02
CA ALA A 97 -3.67 -5.52 10.69
C ALA A 97 -4.47 -6.17 11.82
N THR A 98 -5.33 -7.09 11.48
CA THR A 98 -6.11 -7.85 12.48
C THR A 98 -5.25 -8.82 13.27
N ARG A 99 -4.06 -9.18 12.75
CA ARG A 99 -3.08 -10.06 13.38
C ARG A 99 -1.67 -9.63 13.02
N SER A 100 -0.69 -10.04 13.82
CA SER A 100 0.73 -9.75 13.58
C SER A 100 1.35 -10.55 12.42
N GLY A 101 0.62 -11.47 11.80
CA GLY A 101 1.11 -12.22 10.65
C GLY A 101 0.41 -13.56 10.43
N MET A 102 0.94 -14.31 9.49
CA MET A 102 0.51 -15.68 9.18
C MET A 102 1.67 -16.50 8.63
N SER A 103 1.53 -17.82 8.67
CA SER A 103 2.51 -18.74 8.09
C SER A 103 1.92 -19.53 6.93
N TYR A 104 2.77 -19.87 5.96
CA TYR A 104 2.46 -20.80 4.88
C TYR A 104 3.15 -22.13 5.13
N SER A 105 2.41 -23.23 4.95
CA SER A 105 2.97 -24.59 4.99
C SER A 105 3.75 -24.91 3.70
N ALA A 106 4.48 -26.01 3.70
CA ALA A 106 5.14 -26.54 2.51
C ALA A 106 4.21 -26.78 1.31
N THR A 107 2.91 -26.95 1.55
CA THR A 107 1.89 -27.09 0.49
C THR A 107 1.33 -25.75 0.00
N GLY A 108 1.81 -24.63 0.54
CA GLY A 108 1.33 -23.29 0.21
C GLY A 108 -0.02 -22.91 0.83
N MET A 109 -0.51 -23.71 1.77
CA MET A 109 -1.71 -23.37 2.54
C MET A 109 -1.37 -22.49 3.72
N GLY A 110 -2.23 -21.52 4.02
CA GLY A 110 -2.11 -20.67 5.20
C GLY A 110 -2.30 -21.48 6.47
N TYR A 111 -1.41 -21.28 7.44
CA TYR A 111 -1.40 -21.97 8.71
C TYR A 111 -1.53 -20.97 9.86
N GLY A 112 -2.30 -21.33 10.89
CA GLY A 112 -2.32 -20.62 12.18
C GLY A 112 -3.31 -19.45 12.27
N ALA A 113 -3.88 -18.92 11.20
CA ALA A 113 -4.88 -17.87 11.27
C ALA A 113 -5.95 -17.99 10.19
N ALA A 114 -7.20 -18.04 10.60
CA ALA A 114 -8.31 -17.80 9.69
C ALA A 114 -8.36 -16.30 9.40
N ASN A 115 -8.31 -15.93 8.13
CA ASN A 115 -8.51 -14.58 7.60
C ASN A 115 -7.70 -13.48 8.30
N LEU A 116 -6.64 -13.05 7.64
CA LEU A 116 -5.87 -11.87 7.98
C LEU A 116 -6.34 -10.72 7.10
N SER A 117 -6.60 -9.57 7.67
CA SER A 117 -6.80 -8.33 6.92
C SER A 117 -5.73 -7.31 7.28
N VAL A 118 -5.18 -6.68 6.24
CA VAL A 118 -4.21 -5.60 6.35
C VAL A 118 -4.85 -4.35 5.74
N VAL A 119 -5.08 -3.35 6.56
CA VAL A 119 -5.63 -2.07 6.13
C VAL A 119 -4.48 -1.10 5.89
N VAL A 120 -4.45 -0.53 4.71
CA VAL A 120 -3.50 0.50 4.28
C VAL A 120 -4.22 1.83 4.19
N ARG A 121 -3.68 2.85 4.83
CA ARG A 121 -4.31 4.19 4.86
C ARG A 121 -3.30 5.29 4.61
N ARG A 122 -3.70 6.25 3.78
CA ARG A 122 -3.03 7.54 3.62
C ARG A 122 -4.09 8.65 3.53
N ASN A 123 -4.09 9.56 4.48
CA ASN A 123 -5.10 10.61 4.59
C ASN A 123 -6.53 10.05 4.44
N SER A 124 -7.26 10.43 3.39
CA SER A 124 -8.61 9.95 3.08
C SER A 124 -8.65 8.65 2.27
N ALA A 125 -7.53 8.25 1.66
CA ALA A 125 -7.45 7.02 0.88
C ALA A 125 -7.23 5.81 1.80
N VAL A 126 -8.04 4.77 1.63
CA VAL A 126 -7.99 3.52 2.40
C VAL A 126 -8.23 2.36 1.46
N ASP A 127 -7.46 1.29 1.65
CA ASP A 127 -7.70 0.01 0.99
C ASP A 127 -7.37 -1.14 1.95
N THR A 128 -7.89 -2.33 1.68
CA THR A 128 -7.76 -3.48 2.58
C THR A 128 -7.41 -4.74 1.81
N VAL A 129 -6.29 -5.34 2.15
CA VAL A 129 -5.88 -6.65 1.64
C VAL A 129 -6.41 -7.74 2.57
N PHE A 130 -7.21 -8.64 2.01
CA PHE A 130 -7.69 -9.83 2.71
C PHE A 130 -6.89 -11.06 2.30
N VAL A 131 -6.34 -11.75 3.26
CA VAL A 131 -5.64 -13.01 3.05
C VAL A 131 -6.47 -14.14 3.64
N SER A 132 -6.96 -15.03 2.79
CA SER A 132 -7.78 -16.16 3.21
C SER A 132 -6.91 -17.30 3.78
N ARG A 133 -7.55 -18.22 4.51
CA ARG A 133 -6.91 -19.46 5.00
C ARG A 133 -6.29 -20.32 3.90
N LEU A 134 -6.80 -20.23 2.66
CA LEU A 134 -6.25 -20.92 1.49
C LEU A 134 -5.10 -20.16 0.81
N GLY A 135 -4.66 -19.04 1.40
CA GLY A 135 -3.62 -18.18 0.81
C GLY A 135 -4.09 -17.38 -0.40
N ARG A 136 -5.41 -17.23 -0.60
CA ARG A 136 -5.95 -16.34 -1.63
C ARG A 136 -5.97 -14.90 -1.13
N LEU A 137 -5.49 -14.00 -1.96
CA LEU A 137 -5.50 -12.57 -1.74
C LEU A 137 -6.74 -11.95 -2.42
N ARG A 138 -7.34 -10.98 -1.76
CA ARG A 138 -8.43 -10.13 -2.29
C ARG A 138 -8.24 -8.71 -1.74
N HIS A 139 -8.54 -7.74 -2.51
CA HIS A 139 -8.68 -6.32 -2.15
C HIS A 139 -9.96 -5.76 -2.72
#